data_7b59e2e63f230ef582bfcb9602e2c531
#
_entry.id   7b59e2e63f230ef582bfcb9602e2c531
#
_cell.length_a   1.000
_cell.length_b   1.000
_cell.length_c   1.000
_cell.angle_alpha   90.00
_cell.angle_beta   90.00
_cell.angle_gamma   90.00
#
_symmetry.space_group_name_H-M   'P 1'
#
loop_
_entity.id
_entity.type
_entity.pdbx_description
1 polymer ?
#
loop_
_entity_poly.entity_id
_entity_poly.type
_entity_poly.pdbx_seq_one_letter_code
_entity_poly.pdbx_strand_id
1 'polypeptide(L)'
;MLKSLFAVALAAVIAAPLLAPPAEAHGPTRKKVTETIEINAPPEKVWAAIGNFQDMSWHPAVVKQEGQNGSAIDATRRLTLPNDGTIDEVLVKYDAAKMSYSYRITAVDVKVLPVTNYSSTITVLPGADGKTSMVEWRGAFYRGYPNNDPPAELNDDAAIAAVTGVYKGGLEALKKKIESGS
;
A
#
# COMPACT_ATOMS: atom_id res chain seq x y z
N MET A 1 -22.41 30.82 -85.73
CA MET A 1 -21.49 31.26 -84.65
C MET A 1 -22.06 30.75 -83.37
N LEU A 2 -21.49 29.62 -82.89
CA LEU A 2 -21.96 28.92 -81.67
C LEU A 2 -20.89 29.11 -80.59
N LYS A 3 -21.22 29.84 -79.54
CA LYS A 3 -20.32 30.03 -78.38
C LYS A 3 -20.59 28.94 -77.35
N SER A 4 -19.65 28.02 -77.19
CA SER A 4 -19.63 26.99 -76.11
C SER A 4 -19.20 27.61 -74.79
N LEU A 5 -20.07 27.57 -73.82
CA LEU A 5 -19.77 27.90 -72.43
C LEU A 5 -19.30 26.58 -71.70
N PHE A 6 -18.06 26.50 -71.32
CA PHE A 6 -17.56 25.45 -70.41
C PHE A 6 -17.87 25.89 -68.98
N ALA A 7 -18.72 25.16 -68.32
CA ALA A 7 -18.94 25.28 -66.88
C ALA A 7 -17.91 24.39 -66.16
N VAL A 8 -16.98 24.98 -65.37
CA VAL A 8 -16.05 24.27 -64.48
C VAL A 8 -16.74 24.09 -63.11
N ALA A 9 -17.10 22.87 -62.80
CA ALA A 9 -17.62 22.50 -61.48
C ALA A 9 -16.46 22.35 -60.51
N LEU A 10 -16.36 23.27 -59.52
CA LEU A 10 -15.38 23.22 -58.45
C LEU A 10 -15.97 22.32 -57.32
N ALA A 11 -15.47 21.08 -57.19
CA ALA A 11 -15.82 20.19 -56.08
C ALA A 11 -15.05 20.59 -54.81
N ALA A 12 -15.75 21.19 -53.85
CA ALA A 12 -15.18 21.45 -52.51
C ALA A 12 -15.17 20.17 -51.72
N VAL A 13 -13.99 19.62 -51.47
CA VAL A 13 -13.76 18.50 -50.52
C VAL A 13 -13.79 19.06 -49.10
N ILE A 14 -14.88 18.83 -48.37
CA ILE A 14 -15.02 19.17 -46.96
C ILE A 14 -14.24 18.07 -46.16
N ALA A 15 -13.02 18.38 -45.72
CA ALA A 15 -12.31 17.57 -44.79
C ALA A 15 -12.97 17.68 -43.39
N ALA A 16 -13.75 16.69 -43.00
CA ALA A 16 -14.27 16.60 -41.64
C ALA A 16 -13.09 16.34 -40.68
N PRO A 17 -12.90 17.13 -39.61
CA PRO A 17 -11.91 16.82 -38.59
C PRO A 17 -12.30 15.51 -37.90
N LEU A 18 -11.44 14.50 -37.98
CA LEU A 18 -11.51 13.31 -37.15
C LEU A 18 -11.34 13.76 -35.70
N LEU A 19 -12.44 13.88 -34.97
CA LEU A 19 -12.42 14.04 -33.52
C LEU A 19 -11.89 12.72 -32.92
N ALA A 20 -10.58 12.66 -32.67
CA ALA A 20 -10.02 11.60 -31.86
C ALA A 20 -10.66 11.70 -30.45
N PRO A 21 -11.16 10.59 -29.88
CA PRO A 21 -11.64 10.62 -28.53
C PRO A 21 -10.52 11.12 -27.61
N PRO A 22 -10.84 11.87 -26.54
CA PRO A 22 -9.82 12.30 -25.59
C PRO A 22 -9.12 11.05 -25.07
N ALA A 23 -7.80 11.00 -25.20
CA ALA A 23 -7.00 9.98 -24.57
C ALA A 23 -7.13 10.20 -23.04
N GLU A 24 -7.95 9.39 -22.37
CA GLU A 24 -8.03 9.41 -20.93
C GLU A 24 -6.68 8.94 -20.38
N ALA A 25 -5.90 9.88 -19.87
CA ALA A 25 -4.66 9.59 -19.20
C ALA A 25 -5.00 9.01 -17.82
N HIS A 26 -5.27 7.68 -17.76
CA HIS A 26 -5.52 6.96 -16.54
C HIS A 26 -4.19 6.69 -15.81
N GLY A 27 -3.71 7.67 -15.06
CA GLY A 27 -2.65 7.45 -14.09
C GLY A 27 -3.07 6.44 -13.02
N PRO A 28 -2.14 5.91 -12.19
CA PRO A 28 -2.47 4.97 -11.15
C PRO A 28 -3.45 5.58 -10.14
N THR A 29 -4.47 4.82 -9.76
CA THR A 29 -5.41 5.19 -8.69
C THR A 29 -4.89 4.72 -7.33
N ARG A 30 -5.11 5.54 -6.30
CA ARG A 30 -4.74 5.17 -4.93
C ARG A 30 -5.58 4.00 -4.44
N LYS A 31 -4.95 2.89 -4.13
CA LYS A 31 -5.59 1.69 -3.59
C LYS A 31 -5.58 1.72 -2.08
N LYS A 32 -6.51 0.99 -1.47
CA LYS A 32 -6.60 0.81 -0.02
C LYS A 32 -6.77 -0.68 0.28
N VAL A 33 -6.06 -1.16 1.29
CA VAL A 33 -6.20 -2.50 1.85
C VAL A 33 -6.41 -2.35 3.34
N THR A 34 -7.33 -3.13 3.89
CA THR A 34 -7.57 -3.26 5.33
C THR A 34 -7.73 -4.73 5.65
N GLU A 35 -6.92 -5.22 6.57
CA GLU A 35 -7.03 -6.55 7.14
C GLU A 35 -7.22 -6.45 8.64
N THR A 36 -8.02 -7.34 9.19
CA THR A 36 -8.31 -7.40 10.61
C THR A 36 -8.17 -8.81 11.13
N ILE A 37 -7.76 -8.95 12.39
CA ILE A 37 -7.73 -10.24 13.06
C ILE A 37 -8.17 -10.10 14.51
N GLU A 38 -8.98 -11.03 14.98
CA GLU A 38 -9.31 -11.16 16.40
C GLU A 38 -8.26 -12.03 17.09
N ILE A 39 -7.74 -11.55 18.23
CA ILE A 39 -6.75 -12.23 19.07
C ILE A 39 -7.35 -12.44 20.45
N ASN A 40 -7.29 -13.66 20.96
CA ASN A 40 -7.79 -14.03 22.29
C ASN A 40 -6.79 -13.61 23.38
N ALA A 41 -6.62 -12.30 23.52
CA ALA A 41 -5.80 -11.64 24.52
C ALA A 41 -6.25 -10.19 24.73
N PRO A 42 -6.04 -9.62 25.95
CA PRO A 42 -6.37 -8.22 26.23
C PRO A 42 -5.57 -7.26 25.33
N PRO A 43 -6.11 -6.07 25.02
CA PRO A 43 -5.47 -5.09 24.14
C PRO A 43 -4.05 -4.70 24.58
N GLU A 44 -3.81 -4.57 25.88
CA GLU A 44 -2.50 -4.21 26.44
C GLU A 44 -1.44 -5.27 26.13
N LYS A 45 -1.81 -6.55 26.17
CA LYS A 45 -0.89 -7.64 25.82
C LYS A 45 -0.56 -7.63 24.34
N VAL A 46 -1.54 -7.38 23.49
CA VAL A 46 -1.33 -7.27 22.03
C VAL A 46 -0.49 -6.04 21.72
N TRP A 47 -0.81 -4.89 22.32
CA TRP A 47 -0.06 -3.66 22.11
C TRP A 47 1.38 -3.76 22.60
N ALA A 48 1.64 -4.43 23.72
CA ALA A 48 3.01 -4.68 24.19
C ALA A 48 3.86 -5.45 23.16
N ALA A 49 3.23 -6.28 22.32
CA ALA A 49 3.94 -7.03 21.28
C ALA A 49 4.22 -6.22 20.01
N ILE A 50 3.37 -5.23 19.66
CA ILE A 50 3.48 -4.52 18.37
C ILE A 50 3.64 -3.01 18.50
N GLY A 51 3.45 -2.44 19.68
CA GLY A 51 3.47 -0.99 19.90
C GLY A 51 4.85 -0.35 19.78
N ASN A 52 5.94 -1.11 19.83
CA ASN A 52 7.26 -0.61 19.54
C ASN A 52 7.45 -0.52 18.01
N PHE A 53 7.47 0.70 17.46
CA PHE A 53 7.61 0.92 16.02
C PHE A 53 8.85 0.24 15.43
N GLN A 54 9.95 0.15 16.18
CA GLN A 54 11.17 -0.45 15.67
C GLN A 54 11.19 -1.98 15.75
N ASP A 55 10.23 -2.59 16.45
CA ASP A 55 10.18 -4.04 16.60
C ASP A 55 9.15 -4.66 15.64
N MET A 56 9.64 -5.33 14.60
CA MET A 56 8.86 -6.14 13.66
C MET A 56 9.19 -7.63 13.77
N SER A 57 9.80 -8.08 14.87
CA SER A 57 10.15 -9.49 15.09
C SER A 57 8.94 -10.44 15.12
N TRP A 58 7.77 -9.87 15.28
CA TRP A 58 6.50 -10.60 15.21
C TRP A 58 6.06 -10.92 13.77
N HIS A 59 6.65 -10.25 12.75
CA HIS A 59 6.29 -10.44 11.34
C HIS A 59 7.24 -11.44 10.68
N PRO A 60 6.74 -12.57 10.13
CA PRO A 60 7.58 -13.67 9.67
C PRO A 60 8.44 -13.36 8.44
N ALA A 61 8.07 -12.34 7.66
CA ALA A 61 8.85 -11.91 6.49
C ALA A 61 10.00 -10.97 6.86
N VAL A 62 10.17 -10.56 8.12
CA VAL A 62 11.27 -9.67 8.54
C VAL A 62 12.38 -10.50 9.16
N VAL A 63 13.53 -10.55 8.50
CA VAL A 63 14.71 -11.31 8.97
C VAL A 63 15.68 -10.45 9.78
N LYS A 64 15.69 -9.13 9.54
CA LYS A 64 16.49 -8.16 10.28
C LYS A 64 15.77 -6.82 10.31
N GLN A 65 15.97 -6.10 11.40
CA GLN A 65 15.47 -4.74 11.56
C GLN A 65 16.53 -3.85 12.19
N GLU A 66 16.59 -2.60 11.73
CA GLU A 66 17.47 -1.57 12.26
C GLU A 66 16.68 -0.26 12.29
N GLY A 67 16.91 0.56 13.29
CA GLY A 67 16.17 1.81 13.38
C GLY A 67 16.76 2.79 14.37
N GLN A 68 16.21 4.00 14.38
CA GLN A 68 16.62 5.09 15.24
C GLN A 68 15.41 5.79 15.82
N ASN A 69 15.61 6.41 17.01
CA ASN A 69 14.62 7.25 17.71
C ASN A 69 13.40 6.51 18.28
N GLY A 70 13.41 5.18 18.37
CA GLY A 70 12.37 4.40 19.04
C GLY A 70 10.99 4.58 18.40
N SER A 71 10.02 5.04 19.18
CA SER A 71 8.66 5.34 18.73
C SER A 71 8.34 6.85 18.77
N ALA A 72 9.34 7.72 18.68
CA ALA A 72 9.15 9.15 18.50
C ALA A 72 8.70 9.47 17.05
N ILE A 73 8.01 10.57 16.85
CA ILE A 73 7.70 11.04 15.49
C ILE A 73 9.01 11.21 14.71
N ASP A 74 9.00 10.87 13.42
CA ASP A 74 10.16 10.81 12.53
C ASP A 74 11.20 9.72 12.88
N ALA A 75 10.89 8.83 13.84
CA ALA A 75 11.68 7.61 14.00
C ALA A 75 11.71 6.82 12.70
N THR A 76 12.88 6.25 12.39
CA THR A 76 13.10 5.48 11.17
C THR A 76 13.33 4.02 11.50
N ARG A 77 12.93 3.14 10.60
CA ARG A 77 13.34 1.73 10.62
C ARG A 77 13.63 1.23 9.20
N ARG A 78 14.61 0.34 9.10
CA ARG A 78 14.88 -0.46 7.91
C ARG A 78 14.54 -1.91 8.23
N LEU A 79 13.71 -2.50 7.42
CA LEU A 79 13.37 -3.91 7.45
C LEU A 79 14.13 -4.62 6.34
N THR A 80 14.80 -5.73 6.67
CA THR A 80 15.41 -6.63 5.70
C THR A 80 14.53 -7.86 5.58
N LEU A 81 14.20 -8.22 4.35
CA LEU A 81 13.38 -9.37 3.99
C LEU A 81 14.26 -10.52 3.51
N PRO A 82 13.75 -11.75 3.35
CA PRO A 82 14.47 -12.81 2.67
C PRO A 82 14.94 -12.32 1.28
N ASN A 83 16.11 -12.78 0.83
CA ASN A 83 16.79 -12.33 -0.41
C ASN A 83 17.30 -10.88 -0.38
N ASP A 84 17.63 -10.37 0.80
CA ASP A 84 18.21 -9.04 1.02
C ASP A 84 17.37 -7.85 0.52
N GLY A 85 16.08 -8.08 0.24
CA GLY A 85 15.14 -6.99 -0.04
C GLY A 85 14.99 -6.09 1.16
N THR A 86 14.98 -4.76 0.97
CA THR A 86 14.85 -3.80 2.06
C THR A 86 13.64 -2.89 1.90
N ILE A 87 13.07 -2.50 3.04
CA ILE A 87 12.01 -1.48 3.13
C ILE A 87 12.44 -0.46 4.17
N ASP A 88 12.53 0.81 3.78
CA ASP A 88 12.79 1.92 4.71
C ASP A 88 11.47 2.60 5.05
N GLU A 89 11.25 2.85 6.34
CA GLU A 89 10.02 3.43 6.85
C GLU A 89 10.30 4.56 7.84
N VAL A 90 9.32 5.46 7.96
CA VAL A 90 9.33 6.53 8.95
C VAL A 90 8.01 6.59 9.69
N LEU A 91 8.07 6.76 11.01
CA LEU A 91 6.91 6.93 11.87
C LEU A 91 6.32 8.33 11.67
N VAL A 92 5.03 8.40 11.35
CA VAL A 92 4.32 9.67 11.10
C VAL A 92 3.45 10.06 12.29
N LYS A 93 2.86 9.08 12.97
CA LYS A 93 1.99 9.29 14.12
C LYS A 93 2.14 8.15 15.11
N TYR A 94 2.13 8.47 16.40
CA TYR A 94 2.11 7.50 17.48
C TYR A 94 1.14 7.95 18.58
N ASP A 95 0.23 7.09 18.97
CA ASP A 95 -0.77 7.35 20.00
C ASP A 95 -0.90 6.11 20.89
N ALA A 96 -0.11 6.06 21.95
CA ALA A 96 -0.10 4.92 22.86
C ALA A 96 -1.45 4.75 23.59
N ALA A 97 -2.16 5.84 23.87
CA ALA A 97 -3.46 5.78 24.55
C ALA A 97 -4.53 5.15 23.66
N LYS A 98 -4.41 5.31 22.34
CA LYS A 98 -5.27 4.68 21.34
C LYS A 98 -4.69 3.39 20.78
N MET A 99 -3.56 2.93 21.29
CA MET A 99 -2.84 1.75 20.80
C MET A 99 -2.72 1.75 19.26
N SER A 100 -2.24 2.87 18.70
CA SER A 100 -2.20 3.07 17.26
C SER A 100 -0.95 3.82 16.83
N TYR A 101 -0.37 3.42 15.69
CA TYR A 101 0.65 4.21 15.02
C TYR A 101 0.47 4.19 13.50
N SER A 102 0.94 5.27 12.86
CA SER A 102 0.95 5.38 11.40
C SER A 102 2.37 5.64 10.90
N TYR A 103 2.68 5.05 9.77
CA TYR A 103 3.99 5.17 9.14
C TYR A 103 3.87 5.24 7.62
N ARG A 104 4.95 5.62 6.96
CA ARG A 104 5.06 5.58 5.51
C ARG A 104 6.36 4.93 5.08
N ILE A 105 6.35 4.31 3.91
CA ILE A 105 7.56 3.84 3.25
C ILE A 105 8.26 5.03 2.61
N THR A 106 9.56 5.15 2.85
CA THR A 106 10.43 6.19 2.28
C THR A 106 11.27 5.66 1.13
N ALA A 107 11.63 4.37 1.16
CA ALA A 107 12.30 3.67 0.07
C ALA A 107 11.94 2.18 0.06
N VAL A 108 11.68 1.66 -1.12
CA VAL A 108 11.47 0.23 -1.40
C VAL A 108 11.73 -0.03 -2.90
N ASP A 109 12.37 -1.16 -3.20
CA ASP A 109 12.40 -1.66 -4.58
C ASP A 109 11.01 -2.23 -4.92
N VAL A 110 10.42 -1.79 -6.02
CA VAL A 110 9.12 -2.28 -6.49
C VAL A 110 9.12 -3.78 -6.83
N LYS A 111 10.29 -4.39 -7.00
CA LYS A 111 10.43 -5.85 -7.13
C LYS A 111 10.28 -6.57 -5.79
N VAL A 112 10.51 -5.86 -4.68
CA VAL A 112 10.35 -6.40 -3.32
C VAL A 112 8.91 -6.22 -2.85
N LEU A 113 8.36 -5.01 -3.04
CA LEU A 113 6.96 -4.70 -2.77
C LEU A 113 6.46 -3.76 -3.87
N PRO A 114 5.52 -4.19 -4.74
CA PRO A 114 5.14 -3.47 -5.95
C PRO A 114 4.23 -2.25 -5.69
N VAL A 115 4.67 -1.37 -4.79
CA VAL A 115 3.93 -0.17 -4.39
C VAL A 115 4.79 1.08 -4.44
N THR A 116 4.13 2.23 -4.55
CA THR A 116 4.71 3.56 -4.38
C THR A 116 3.83 4.41 -3.48
N ASN A 117 4.40 5.44 -2.86
CA ASN A 117 3.70 6.39 -1.99
C ASN A 117 2.80 5.67 -0.94
N TYR A 118 3.37 4.67 -0.31
CA TYR A 118 2.68 3.84 0.68
C TYR A 118 2.63 4.50 2.05
N SER A 119 1.46 4.44 2.67
CA SER A 119 1.26 4.80 4.07
C SER A 119 0.35 3.79 4.75
N SER A 120 0.57 3.54 6.02
CA SER A 120 -0.19 2.54 6.77
C SER A 120 -0.45 2.96 8.21
N THR A 121 -1.45 2.32 8.81
CA THR A 121 -1.79 2.46 10.23
C THR A 121 -2.09 1.09 10.79
N ILE A 122 -1.54 0.81 11.98
CA ILE A 122 -1.90 -0.34 12.80
C ILE A 122 -2.61 0.19 14.04
N THR A 123 -3.71 -0.47 14.43
CA THR A 123 -4.48 -0.13 15.62
C THR A 123 -4.91 -1.40 16.34
N VAL A 124 -4.77 -1.42 17.66
CA VAL A 124 -5.33 -2.47 18.52
C VAL A 124 -6.60 -1.91 19.16
N LEU A 125 -7.71 -2.59 18.93
CA LEU A 125 -9.02 -2.24 19.46
C LEU A 125 -9.46 -3.26 20.51
N PRO A 126 -10.10 -2.85 21.59
CA PRO A 126 -10.65 -3.79 22.56
C PRO A 126 -11.82 -4.58 21.95
N GLY A 127 -11.88 -5.88 22.23
CA GLY A 127 -13.08 -6.68 22.02
C GLY A 127 -14.19 -6.30 23.00
N ALA A 128 -15.39 -6.76 22.73
CA ALA A 128 -16.60 -6.39 23.52
C ALA A 128 -16.50 -6.80 25.00
N ASP A 129 -15.76 -7.85 25.30
CA ASP A 129 -15.58 -8.40 26.65
C ASP A 129 -14.32 -7.85 27.38
N GLY A 130 -13.50 -7.04 26.70
CA GLY A 130 -12.21 -6.53 27.18
C GLY A 130 -11.13 -7.61 27.36
N LYS A 131 -11.42 -8.87 27.01
CA LYS A 131 -10.48 -10.00 27.10
C LYS A 131 -9.90 -10.39 25.76
N THR A 132 -10.56 -9.99 24.68
CA THR A 132 -10.11 -10.15 23.30
C THR A 132 -9.72 -8.81 22.69
N SER A 133 -9.02 -8.85 21.58
CA SER A 133 -8.59 -7.68 20.82
C SER A 133 -8.85 -7.87 19.34
N MET A 134 -9.21 -6.79 18.66
CA MET A 134 -9.19 -6.70 17.20
C MET A 134 -7.97 -5.90 16.78
N VAL A 135 -7.10 -6.47 15.97
CA VAL A 135 -6.01 -5.74 15.33
C VAL A 135 -6.41 -5.37 13.92
N GLU A 136 -6.43 -4.08 13.63
CA GLU A 136 -6.65 -3.54 12.29
C GLU A 136 -5.33 -3.06 11.70
N TRP A 137 -4.99 -3.53 10.51
CA TRP A 137 -3.88 -3.04 9.71
C TRP A 137 -4.41 -2.53 8.38
N ARG A 138 -4.33 -1.22 8.17
CA ARG A 138 -4.84 -0.56 6.97
C ARG A 138 -3.76 0.25 6.29
N GLY A 139 -3.75 0.23 4.96
CA GLY A 139 -2.80 0.98 4.15
C GLY A 139 -3.42 1.59 2.92
N ALA A 140 -2.74 2.57 2.37
CA ALA A 140 -3.08 3.21 1.11
C ALA A 140 -1.81 3.48 0.31
N PHE A 141 -1.85 3.16 -0.99
CA PHE A 141 -0.68 3.17 -1.86
C PHE A 141 -1.09 3.30 -3.33
N TYR A 142 -0.11 3.52 -4.19
CA TYR A 142 -0.25 3.34 -5.63
C TYR A 142 0.54 2.10 -6.05
N ARG A 143 0.19 1.52 -7.21
CA ARG A 143 0.97 0.43 -7.82
C ARG A 143 2.42 0.83 -8.08
N GLY A 144 3.30 -0.16 -8.23
CA GLY A 144 4.73 0.04 -8.47
C GLY A 144 5.06 0.70 -9.80
N TYR A 145 4.19 0.59 -10.81
CA TYR A 145 4.37 1.20 -12.13
C TYR A 145 3.51 2.47 -12.27
N PRO A 146 4.14 3.65 -12.44
CA PRO A 146 3.42 4.92 -12.41
C PRO A 146 2.71 5.29 -13.73
N ASN A 147 3.11 4.66 -14.86
CA ASN A 147 2.57 4.99 -16.19
C ASN A 147 1.40 4.09 -16.56
N ASN A 148 0.78 4.37 -17.72
CA ASN A 148 -0.23 3.51 -18.32
C ASN A 148 0.39 2.16 -18.75
N ASP A 149 -0.46 1.15 -18.92
CA ASP A 149 -0.08 -0.20 -19.35
C ASP A 149 1.00 -0.85 -18.49
N PRO A 150 0.75 -1.02 -17.16
CA PRO A 150 1.71 -1.64 -16.26
C PRO A 150 1.91 -3.11 -16.63
N PRO A 151 3.15 -3.63 -16.50
CA PRO A 151 3.38 -5.06 -16.55
C PRO A 151 2.61 -5.76 -15.41
N ALA A 152 2.30 -7.04 -15.58
CA ALA A 152 1.43 -7.78 -14.66
C ALA A 152 1.92 -7.75 -13.21
N GLU A 153 3.23 -7.81 -13.00
CA GLU A 153 3.89 -7.81 -11.69
C GLU A 153 3.90 -6.45 -10.98
N LEU A 154 3.57 -5.35 -11.67
CA LEU A 154 3.58 -3.99 -11.16
C LEU A 154 2.25 -3.26 -11.32
N ASN A 155 1.18 -4.00 -11.65
CA ASN A 155 -0.16 -3.46 -11.80
C ASN A 155 -0.89 -3.31 -10.46
N ASP A 156 -2.13 -2.84 -10.50
CA ASP A 156 -2.95 -2.62 -9.30
C ASP A 156 -3.23 -3.92 -8.53
N ASP A 157 -3.49 -5.02 -9.25
CA ASP A 157 -3.82 -6.32 -8.64
C ASP A 157 -2.59 -6.91 -7.94
N ALA A 158 -1.41 -6.83 -8.56
CA ALA A 158 -0.15 -7.24 -7.94
C ALA A 158 0.14 -6.45 -6.66
N ALA A 159 -0.06 -5.13 -6.68
CA ALA A 159 0.13 -4.27 -5.52
C ALA A 159 -0.85 -4.63 -4.38
N ILE A 160 -2.13 -4.82 -4.69
CA ILE A 160 -3.15 -5.23 -3.72
C ILE A 160 -2.83 -6.60 -3.13
N ALA A 161 -2.52 -7.59 -3.98
CA ALA A 161 -2.19 -8.93 -3.54
C ALA A 161 -0.97 -8.97 -2.62
N ALA A 162 0.10 -8.24 -2.97
CA ALA A 162 1.32 -8.17 -2.18
C ALA A 162 1.07 -7.53 -0.80
N VAL A 163 0.39 -6.39 -0.74
CA VAL A 163 0.07 -5.72 0.53
C VAL A 163 -0.86 -6.57 1.39
N THR A 164 -1.89 -7.19 0.79
CA THR A 164 -2.79 -8.12 1.48
C THR A 164 -2.02 -9.30 2.08
N GLY A 165 -1.10 -9.89 1.31
CA GLY A 165 -0.24 -10.98 1.78
C GLY A 165 0.63 -10.60 2.96
N VAL A 166 1.25 -9.41 2.93
CA VAL A 166 2.03 -8.87 4.04
C VAL A 166 1.15 -8.73 5.29
N TYR A 167 -0.01 -8.11 5.18
CA TYR A 167 -0.88 -7.89 6.34
C TYR A 167 -1.40 -9.19 6.93
N LYS A 168 -1.95 -10.07 6.12
CA LYS A 168 -2.46 -11.37 6.58
C LYS A 168 -1.38 -12.21 7.24
N GLY A 169 -0.24 -12.37 6.57
CA GLY A 169 0.86 -13.17 7.13
C GLY A 169 1.38 -12.62 8.45
N GLY A 170 1.51 -11.29 8.57
CA GLY A 170 1.90 -10.64 9.81
C GLY A 170 0.87 -10.80 10.94
N LEU A 171 -0.40 -10.53 10.65
CA LEU A 171 -1.47 -10.63 11.63
C LEU A 171 -1.69 -12.07 12.12
N GLU A 172 -1.63 -13.06 11.23
CA GLU A 172 -1.74 -14.48 11.59
C GLU A 172 -0.57 -14.93 12.49
N ALA A 173 0.65 -14.52 12.17
CA ALA A 173 1.82 -14.81 12.99
C ALA A 173 1.75 -14.14 14.36
N LEU A 174 1.30 -12.89 14.42
CA LEU A 174 1.07 -12.17 15.68
C LEU A 174 0.05 -12.91 16.56
N LYS A 175 -1.10 -13.28 15.97
CA LYS A 175 -2.12 -14.06 16.68
C LYS A 175 -1.54 -15.35 17.25
N LYS A 176 -0.86 -16.13 16.42
CA LYS A 176 -0.23 -17.38 16.86
C LYS A 176 0.77 -17.16 18.00
N LYS A 177 1.63 -16.15 17.88
CA LYS A 177 2.63 -15.80 18.90
C LYS A 177 1.98 -15.47 20.25
N ILE A 178 0.93 -14.66 20.25
CA ILE A 178 0.28 -14.19 21.48
C ILE A 178 -0.55 -15.30 22.15
N GLU A 179 -1.29 -16.08 21.36
CA GLU A 179 -2.18 -17.15 21.87
C GLU A 179 -1.40 -18.39 22.30
N SER A 180 -0.23 -18.69 21.69
CA SER A 180 0.63 -19.79 22.15
C SER A 180 1.45 -19.47 23.40
N GLY A 181 1.47 -18.22 23.84
CA GLY A 181 2.25 -17.81 25.03
C GLY A 181 3.76 -17.76 24.81
N SER A 182 4.21 -17.70 23.56
CA SER A 182 5.63 -17.73 23.14
C SER A 182 6.19 -16.31 23.05
#